data_abbbd262657d5c7430268c3a3b30cc2d
#
_entry.id   abbbd262657d5c7430268c3a3b30cc2d
#
_cell.length_a   1.000
_cell.length_b   1.000
_cell.length_c   1.000
_cell.angle_alpha   90.00
_cell.angle_beta   90.00
_cell.angle_gamma   90.00
#
_symmetry.space_group_name_H-M   'P 1'
#
loop_
_entity.id
_entity.type
_entity.pdbx_description
1 polymer ?
#
loop_
_entity_poly.entity_id
_entity_poly.type
_entity_poly.pdbx_seq_one_letter_code
_entity_poly.pdbx_strand_id
1 'polypeptide(L)'
;MSQQQDVVKELNQQVANWTVAYTKLHNFHWYVKGPNFFSLHTKFEELYNEASQYVDDLAERILAIGGNPIGTLSECLDKSIV
;
A
#
# COMPACT_ATOMS: atom_id res chain seq x y z
N MET A 1 -1.91 25.29 -10.46
CA MET A 1 -2.22 24.19 -9.53
C MET A 1 -1.96 24.61 -8.12
N SER A 2 -2.81 24.24 -7.21
CA SER A 2 -2.59 24.53 -5.80
C SER A 2 -1.55 23.58 -5.22
N GLN A 3 -0.86 24.03 -4.19
CA GLN A 3 0.06 23.21 -3.41
C GLN A 3 -0.65 21.98 -2.83
N GLN A 4 -1.93 22.14 -2.47
CA GLN A 4 -2.77 21.07 -1.95
C GLN A 4 -2.94 19.94 -2.98
N GLN A 5 -3.13 20.28 -4.26
CA GLN A 5 -3.27 19.28 -5.32
C GLN A 5 -1.99 18.49 -5.52
N ASP A 6 -0.83 19.14 -5.38
CA ASP A 6 0.46 18.46 -5.49
C ASP A 6 0.66 17.48 -4.35
N VAL A 7 0.27 17.86 -3.12
CA VAL A 7 0.33 16.96 -1.95
C VAL A 7 -0.59 15.78 -2.14
N VAL A 8 -1.82 16.00 -2.61
CA VAL A 8 -2.78 14.91 -2.87
C VAL A 8 -2.21 13.92 -3.89
N LYS A 9 -1.58 14.43 -4.95
CA LYS A 9 -0.96 13.59 -5.98
C LYS A 9 0.14 12.70 -5.40
N GLU A 10 1.02 13.27 -4.58
CA GLU A 10 2.08 12.51 -3.93
C GLU A 10 1.54 11.48 -2.95
N LEU A 11 0.55 11.84 -2.15
CA LEU A 11 -0.07 10.91 -1.22
C LEU A 11 -0.74 9.75 -1.96
N ASN A 12 -1.41 10.03 -3.07
CA ASN A 12 -2.01 8.97 -3.89
C ASN A 12 -0.97 8.06 -4.53
N GLN A 13 0.19 8.58 -4.89
CA GLN A 13 1.29 7.72 -5.35
C GLN A 13 1.73 6.76 -4.24
N GLN A 14 1.80 7.24 -3.00
CA GLN A 14 2.14 6.39 -1.86
C GLN A 14 1.04 5.36 -1.57
N VAL A 15 -0.23 5.73 -1.71
CA VAL A 15 -1.33 4.76 -1.60
C VAL A 15 -1.14 3.65 -2.64
N ALA A 16 -0.83 4.01 -3.88
CA ALA A 16 -0.58 3.04 -4.95
C ALA A 16 0.59 2.14 -4.61
N ASN A 17 1.71 2.71 -4.17
CA ASN A 17 2.92 1.96 -3.83
C ASN A 17 2.65 0.95 -2.70
N TRP A 18 2.00 1.37 -1.63
CA TRP A 18 1.73 0.52 -0.48
C TRP A 18 0.68 -0.55 -0.80
N THR A 19 -0.29 -0.25 -1.68
CA THR A 19 -1.28 -1.23 -2.11
C THR A 19 -0.61 -2.35 -2.91
N VAL A 20 0.30 -2.00 -3.82
CA VAL A 20 1.06 -3.00 -4.59
C VAL A 20 1.98 -3.79 -3.66
N ALA A 21 2.67 -3.12 -2.74
CA ALA A 21 3.53 -3.78 -1.76
C ALA A 21 2.73 -4.76 -0.88
N TYR A 22 1.56 -4.35 -0.42
CA TYR A 22 0.66 -5.23 0.35
C TYR A 22 0.33 -6.50 -0.41
N THR A 23 -0.02 -6.36 -1.69
CA THR A 23 -0.37 -7.50 -2.54
C THR A 23 0.81 -8.45 -2.72
N LYS A 24 2.01 -7.91 -2.96
CA LYS A 24 3.23 -8.70 -3.10
C LYS A 24 3.57 -9.43 -1.81
N LEU A 25 3.50 -8.76 -0.68
CA LEU A 25 3.80 -9.34 0.62
C LEU A 25 2.81 -10.46 0.97
N HIS A 26 1.55 -10.27 0.63
CA HIS A 26 0.53 -11.27 0.84
C HIS A 26 0.81 -12.51 -0.01
N ASN A 27 1.21 -12.31 -1.26
CA ASN A 27 1.58 -13.39 -2.16
C ASN A 27 2.80 -14.16 -1.62
N PHE A 28 3.82 -13.47 -1.14
CA PHE A 28 4.98 -14.10 -0.52
C PHE A 28 4.58 -14.90 0.72
N HIS A 29 3.68 -14.39 1.53
CA HIS A 29 3.17 -15.08 2.70
C HIS A 29 2.53 -16.42 2.32
N TRP A 30 1.77 -16.44 1.23
CA TRP A 30 1.11 -17.68 0.77
C TRP A 30 2.08 -18.72 0.22
N TYR A 31 3.17 -18.29 -0.42
CA TYR A 31 4.08 -19.17 -1.14
C TYR A 31 5.38 -19.48 -0.42
N VAL A 32 5.53 -19.03 0.82
CA VAL A 32 6.72 -19.36 1.61
C VAL A 32 6.77 -20.86 1.88
N LYS A 33 7.95 -21.46 1.66
CA LYS A 33 8.20 -22.90 1.86
C LYS A 33 9.58 -23.10 2.50
N GLY A 34 9.80 -24.30 3.02
CA GLY A 34 11.10 -24.71 3.52
C GLY A 34 11.20 -24.68 5.04
N PRO A 35 12.41 -24.89 5.57
CA PRO A 35 12.63 -25.07 7.01
C PRO A 35 12.29 -23.83 7.83
N ASN A 36 12.31 -22.65 7.23
CA ASN A 36 11.99 -21.39 7.91
C ASN A 36 10.55 -20.93 7.68
N PHE A 37 9.68 -21.86 7.22
CA PHE A 37 8.29 -21.53 6.86
C PHE A 37 7.56 -20.72 7.94
N PHE A 38 7.60 -21.19 9.19
CA PHE A 38 6.83 -20.53 10.25
C PHE A 38 7.32 -19.10 10.53
N SER A 39 8.64 -18.91 10.59
CA SER A 39 9.23 -17.59 10.84
C SER A 39 8.93 -16.62 9.71
N LEU A 40 9.14 -17.05 8.46
CA LEU A 40 8.92 -16.20 7.29
C LEU A 40 7.44 -15.92 7.06
N HIS A 41 6.58 -16.93 7.27
CA HIS A 41 5.14 -16.79 7.14
C HIS A 41 4.61 -15.71 8.09
N THR A 42 5.00 -15.77 9.36
CA THR A 42 4.62 -14.79 10.38
C THR A 42 5.18 -13.40 10.04
N LYS A 43 6.43 -13.33 9.58
CA LYS A 43 7.05 -12.05 9.23
C LYS A 43 6.35 -11.37 8.06
N PHE A 44 6.02 -12.12 7.02
CA PHE A 44 5.27 -11.55 5.90
C PHE A 44 3.87 -11.11 6.32
N GLU A 45 3.23 -11.83 7.22
CA GLU A 45 1.93 -11.44 7.78
C GLU A 45 2.03 -10.09 8.50
N GLU A 46 3.04 -9.90 9.33
CA GLU A 46 3.28 -8.62 10.01
C GLU A 46 3.49 -7.49 9.00
N LEU A 47 4.28 -7.75 7.96
CA LEU A 47 4.61 -6.74 6.96
C LEU A 47 3.39 -6.31 6.14
N TYR A 48 2.55 -7.28 5.71
CA TYR A 48 1.38 -6.87 4.92
C TYR A 48 0.31 -6.19 5.79
N ASN A 49 0.23 -6.52 7.07
CA ASN A 49 -0.64 -5.81 8.00
C ASN A 49 -0.20 -4.37 8.18
N GLU A 50 1.12 -4.12 8.30
CA GLU A 50 1.66 -2.76 8.34
C GLU A 50 1.38 -2.00 7.04
N ALA A 51 1.55 -2.64 5.89
CA ALA A 51 1.27 -2.03 4.59
C ALA A 51 -0.20 -1.62 4.48
N SER A 52 -1.12 -2.48 4.94
CA SER A 52 -2.55 -2.19 4.97
C SER A 52 -2.84 -0.96 5.83
N GLN A 53 -2.21 -0.85 6.99
CA GLN A 53 -2.39 0.28 7.89
C GLN A 53 -1.89 1.57 7.25
N TYR A 54 -0.76 1.54 6.55
CA TYR A 54 -0.25 2.71 5.85
C TYR A 54 -1.20 3.17 4.74
N VAL A 55 -1.81 2.25 4.02
CA VAL A 55 -2.80 2.59 2.99
C VAL A 55 -3.99 3.33 3.62
N ASP A 56 -4.51 2.80 4.73
CA ASP A 56 -5.63 3.42 5.44
C ASP A 56 -5.26 4.82 5.95
N ASP A 57 -4.10 4.96 6.59
CA ASP A 57 -3.64 6.24 7.13
C ASP A 57 -3.45 7.28 6.02
N LEU A 58 -2.87 6.88 4.89
CA LEU A 58 -2.67 7.77 3.76
C LEU A 58 -4.00 8.20 3.13
N ALA A 59 -4.93 7.26 2.97
CA ALA A 59 -6.25 7.55 2.42
C ALA A 59 -7.02 8.54 3.31
N GLU A 60 -6.98 8.34 4.63
CA GLU A 60 -7.62 9.24 5.57
C GLU A 60 -7.01 10.64 5.52
N ARG A 61 -5.68 10.73 5.38
CA ARG A 61 -4.99 12.00 5.25
C ARG A 61 -5.41 12.75 3.98
N ILE A 62 -5.54 12.02 2.87
CA ILE A 62 -6.01 12.60 1.60
C ILE A 62 -7.41 13.17 1.76
N LEU A 63 -8.31 12.42 2.40
CA LEU A 63 -9.67 12.89 2.67
C LEU A 63 -9.67 14.13 3.57
N ALA A 64 -8.80 14.16 4.58
CA ALA A 64 -8.72 15.27 5.53
C ALA A 64 -8.33 16.59 4.86
N ILE A 65 -7.55 16.55 3.78
CA ILE A 65 -7.14 17.75 3.03
C ILE A 65 -8.02 18.00 1.80
N GLY A 66 -9.13 17.29 1.67
CA GLY A 66 -10.13 17.53 0.62
C GLY A 66 -9.85 16.84 -0.70
N GLY A 67 -8.92 15.88 -0.73
CA GLY A 67 -8.64 15.11 -1.94
C GLY A 67 -9.45 13.82 -2.00
N ASN A 68 -9.25 13.08 -3.09
CA ASN A 68 -9.89 11.79 -3.30
C ASN A 68 -8.81 10.69 -3.38
N PRO A 69 -8.81 9.72 -2.46
CA PRO A 69 -7.86 8.62 -2.55
C PRO A 69 -8.18 7.69 -3.73
N ILE A 70 -7.15 7.04 -4.24
CA ILE A 70 -7.29 6.05 -5.32
C ILE A 70 -8.12 4.89 -4.80
N GLY A 71 -9.13 4.47 -5.57
CA GLY A 71 -10.06 3.42 -5.15
C GLY A 71 -9.97 2.12 -5.91
N THR A 72 -9.18 2.01 -6.99
CA THR A 72 -9.11 0.80 -7.80
C THR A 72 -7.70 0.24 -7.88
N LEU A 73 -7.60 -1.09 -8.03
CA LEU A 73 -6.32 -1.78 -8.21
C LEU A 73 -5.64 -1.35 -9.52
N SER A 74 -6.44 -1.12 -10.56
CA SER A 74 -5.90 -0.67 -11.85
C SER A 74 -5.19 0.68 -11.71
N GLU A 75 -5.80 1.62 -10.99
CA GLU A 75 -5.19 2.92 -10.72
C GLU A 75 -3.92 2.77 -9.88
N CYS A 76 -3.93 1.87 -8.89
CA CYS A 76 -2.76 1.60 -8.06
C CYS A 76 -1.60 1.06 -8.89
N LEU A 77 -1.85 0.11 -9.78
CA LEU A 77 -0.82 -0.44 -10.65
C LEU A 77 -0.26 0.62 -11.60
N ASP A 78 -1.13 1.48 -12.12
CA ASP A 78 -0.74 2.51 -13.06
C ASP A 78 0.16 3.57 -12.42
N LYS A 79 -0.09 3.91 -11.15
CA LYS A 79 0.63 4.98 -10.45
C LYS A 79 1.78 4.49 -9.57
N SER A 80 1.81 3.20 -9.25
CA SER A 80 2.85 2.63 -8.40
C SER A 80 4.21 2.61 -9.11
N ILE A 81 5.27 2.84 -8.34
CA ILE A 81 6.66 2.65 -8.78
C ILE A 81 7.28 1.39 -8.16
N VAL A 82 6.49 0.61 -7.48
CA VAL A 82 6.92 -0.64 -6.82
C VAL A 82 6.79 -1.82 -7.77
#